data_3bdf57f6ce2142aaf55972710ebd83bf
#
_entry.id   3bdf57f6ce2142aaf55972710ebd83bf
#
_cell.length_a   1.000
_cell.length_b   1.000
_cell.length_c   1.000
_cell.angle_alpha   90.00
_cell.angle_beta   90.00
_cell.angle_gamma   90.00
#
_symmetry.space_group_name_H-M   'P 1'
#
loop_
_entity.id
_entity.type
_entity.pdbx_description
1 polymer ?
#
loop_
_entity_poly.entity_id
_entity_poly.type
_entity_poly.pdbx_seq_one_letter_code
_entity_poly.pdbx_strand_id
1 'polypeptide(L)'
;MATRNLTMVVDRKHYEDFTERMMDITPYSMTEYSKVNMYLHHDGYPEWQGIQLANWLQANPFQDSSRVAAKLVHDHYYDSCYLYNNPNQIDHQYTYIVFVGDGETLILCYNQYSNREVFCYTPQEVLNKYMEDMDYTNFAAGKTRSDEQISPYTSDKPKHITIDKNNPFNTD
;
A
#
# COMPACT_ATOMS: atom_id res chain seq x y z
N MET A 1 -15.92 -13.44 -2.35
CA MET A 1 -16.24 -12.01 -2.13
C MET A 1 -14.93 -11.24 -2.20
N ALA A 2 -14.87 -10.19 -2.98
CA ALA A 2 -13.63 -9.41 -3.11
C ALA A 2 -13.36 -8.62 -1.83
N THR A 3 -12.18 -8.77 -1.24
CA THR A 3 -11.77 -7.99 -0.07
C THR A 3 -11.15 -6.68 -0.53
N ARG A 4 -11.84 -5.59 -0.28
CA ARG A 4 -11.47 -4.26 -0.70
C ARG A 4 -10.50 -3.63 0.29
N ASN A 5 -9.57 -2.84 -0.21
CA ASN A 5 -8.64 -2.12 0.65
C ASN A 5 -8.38 -0.69 0.17
N LEU A 6 -7.90 0.12 1.09
CA LEU A 6 -7.43 1.47 0.87
C LEU A 6 -6.01 1.60 1.39
N THR A 7 -5.13 2.18 0.60
CA THR A 7 -3.77 2.53 1.03
C THR A 7 -3.65 4.05 1.12
N MET A 8 -3.24 4.53 2.29
CA MET A 8 -2.96 5.92 2.60
C MET A 8 -1.46 6.10 2.79
N VAL A 9 -0.90 7.22 2.35
CA VAL A 9 0.50 7.58 2.60
C VAL A 9 0.53 8.88 3.39
N VAL A 10 1.21 8.86 4.54
CA VAL A 10 1.23 9.94 5.52
C VAL A 10 2.68 10.21 5.94
N ASP A 11 3.02 11.46 6.26
CA ASP A 11 4.32 11.78 6.84
C ASP A 11 4.46 11.13 8.22
N ARG A 12 5.60 10.48 8.49
CA ARG A 12 5.88 9.80 9.75
C ARG A 12 5.74 10.70 10.99
N LYS A 13 6.04 11.98 10.86
CA LYS A 13 5.89 12.94 11.95
C LYS A 13 4.48 12.94 12.56
N HIS A 14 3.43 12.68 11.76
CA HIS A 14 2.06 12.62 12.28
C HIS A 14 1.82 11.38 13.15
N TYR A 15 2.46 10.25 12.82
CA TYR A 15 2.45 9.08 13.70
C TYR A 15 3.09 9.41 15.06
N GLU A 16 4.25 10.06 15.04
CA GLU A 16 5.00 10.46 16.23
C GLU A 16 4.22 11.47 17.07
N ASP A 17 3.70 12.53 16.45
CA ASP A 17 2.88 13.57 17.11
C ASP A 17 1.64 12.98 17.80
N PHE A 18 0.93 12.06 17.14
CA PHE A 18 -0.26 11.41 17.70
C PHE A 18 0.11 10.47 18.86
N THR A 19 1.18 9.70 18.70
CA THR A 19 1.67 8.80 19.74
C THR A 19 2.11 9.57 21.00
N GLU A 20 2.85 10.65 20.84
CA GLU A 20 3.28 11.51 21.95
C GLU A 20 2.10 12.15 22.70
N ARG A 21 1.04 12.51 21.98
CA ARG A 21 -0.18 13.10 22.55
C ARG A 21 -1.17 12.06 23.05
N MET A 22 -0.85 10.76 22.97
CA MET A 22 -1.75 9.66 23.31
C MET A 22 -3.09 9.73 22.56
N MET A 23 -3.06 10.15 21.29
CA MET A 23 -4.23 10.23 20.43
C MET A 23 -4.36 8.95 19.58
N ASP A 24 -5.59 8.54 19.32
CA ASP A 24 -5.86 7.38 18.50
C ASP A 24 -5.50 7.63 17.04
N ILE A 25 -4.70 6.71 16.48
CA ILE A 25 -4.35 6.69 15.07
C ILE A 25 -5.35 5.78 14.35
N THR A 26 -6.23 6.41 13.60
CA THR A 26 -7.26 5.73 12.81
C THR A 26 -7.24 6.25 11.37
N PRO A 27 -7.82 5.55 10.41
CA PRO A 27 -7.98 6.10 9.05
C PRO A 27 -8.70 7.45 9.04
N TYR A 28 -9.67 7.64 9.94
CA TYR A 28 -10.39 8.90 10.07
C TYR A 28 -9.47 10.03 10.53
N SER A 29 -8.69 9.83 11.59
CA SER A 29 -7.79 10.85 12.14
C SER A 29 -6.64 11.20 11.19
N MET A 30 -6.27 10.28 10.28
CA MET A 30 -5.19 10.49 9.31
C MET A 30 -5.66 11.06 7.95
N THR A 31 -6.95 11.21 7.74
CA THR A 31 -7.52 11.63 6.44
C THR A 31 -6.95 12.96 5.95
N GLU A 32 -6.85 13.96 6.81
CA GLU A 32 -6.36 15.30 6.43
C GLU A 32 -4.84 15.35 6.15
N TYR A 33 -4.09 14.35 6.63
CA TYR A 33 -2.63 14.26 6.47
C TYR A 33 -2.22 13.35 5.31
N SER A 34 -3.15 12.65 4.71
CA SER A 34 -2.86 11.69 3.65
C SER A 34 -2.49 12.39 2.33
N LYS A 35 -1.38 11.96 1.75
CA LYS A 35 -0.93 12.39 0.42
C LYS A 35 -1.73 11.72 -0.70
N VAL A 36 -2.26 10.53 -0.43
CA VAL A 36 -3.04 9.73 -1.38
C VAL A 36 -3.95 8.78 -0.63
N ASN A 37 -5.13 8.56 -1.19
CA ASN A 37 -6.07 7.53 -0.76
C ASN A 37 -6.32 6.61 -1.96
N MET A 38 -5.51 5.55 -2.06
CA MET A 38 -5.53 4.62 -3.18
C MET A 38 -6.37 3.40 -2.82
N TYR A 39 -7.46 3.21 -3.54
CA TYR A 39 -8.36 2.09 -3.38
C TYR A 39 -8.06 0.97 -4.38
N LEU A 40 -8.04 -0.26 -3.89
CA LEU A 40 -7.95 -1.48 -4.69
C LEU A 40 -9.13 -2.40 -4.35
N HIS A 41 -9.74 -2.99 -5.39
CA HIS A 41 -10.99 -3.73 -5.26
C HIS A 41 -10.80 -5.18 -4.78
N HIS A 42 -9.59 -5.74 -4.87
CA HIS A 42 -9.33 -7.15 -4.65
C HIS A 42 -8.20 -7.38 -3.64
N ASP A 43 -8.22 -8.58 -3.05
CA ASP A 43 -7.12 -9.17 -2.28
C ASP A 43 -6.55 -8.29 -1.15
N GLY A 44 -7.43 -7.54 -0.46
CA GLY A 44 -7.06 -6.59 0.58
C GLY A 44 -6.60 -7.18 1.91
N TYR A 45 -6.47 -8.50 2.04
CA TYR A 45 -6.06 -9.18 3.28
C TYR A 45 -4.62 -8.86 3.69
N PRO A 46 -4.30 -8.85 4.99
CA PRO A 46 -2.93 -8.70 5.48
C PRO A 46 -1.93 -9.69 4.86
N GLU A 47 -2.34 -10.93 4.68
CA GLU A 47 -1.54 -12.03 4.12
C GLU A 47 -1.29 -11.86 2.61
N TRP A 48 -1.96 -10.93 1.97
CA TRP A 48 -1.75 -10.61 0.56
C TRP A 48 -1.32 -9.14 0.39
N GLN A 49 -2.23 -8.20 0.57
CA GLN A 49 -1.94 -6.77 0.37
C GLN A 49 -0.85 -6.26 1.32
N GLY A 50 -0.85 -6.73 2.58
CA GLY A 50 0.19 -6.40 3.55
C GLY A 50 1.58 -6.82 3.08
N ILE A 51 1.71 -8.07 2.60
CA ILE A 51 2.97 -8.61 2.05
C ILE A 51 3.39 -7.85 0.80
N GLN A 52 2.47 -7.61 -0.13
CA GLN A 52 2.74 -6.88 -1.36
C GLN A 52 3.27 -5.48 -1.09
N LEU A 53 2.58 -4.75 -0.20
CA LEU A 53 2.95 -3.40 0.20
C LEU A 53 4.32 -3.36 0.90
N ALA A 54 4.58 -4.32 1.79
CA ALA A 54 5.85 -4.43 2.49
C ALA A 54 7.02 -4.70 1.52
N ASN A 55 6.85 -5.64 0.59
CA ASN A 55 7.84 -5.92 -0.45
C ASN A 55 8.10 -4.68 -1.33
N TRP A 56 7.03 -4.00 -1.74
CA TRP A 56 7.15 -2.80 -2.57
C TRP A 56 7.90 -1.69 -1.84
N LEU A 57 7.61 -1.46 -0.55
CA LEU A 57 8.31 -0.46 0.27
C LEU A 57 9.79 -0.79 0.46
N GLN A 58 10.14 -2.05 0.65
CA GLN A 58 11.56 -2.46 0.71
C GLN A 58 12.30 -2.23 -0.61
N ALA A 59 11.64 -2.46 -1.74
CA ALA A 59 12.19 -2.20 -3.06
C ALA A 59 12.25 -0.69 -3.42
N ASN A 60 11.50 0.14 -2.69
CA ASN A 60 11.38 1.58 -2.92
C ASN A 60 11.62 2.37 -1.62
N PRO A 61 12.84 2.39 -1.07
CA PRO A 61 13.16 2.94 0.24
C PRO A 61 13.23 4.47 0.22
N PHE A 62 12.19 5.14 -0.23
CA PHE A 62 12.10 6.60 -0.21
C PHE A 62 11.71 7.10 1.18
N GLN A 63 12.28 8.24 1.59
CA GLN A 63 11.95 8.92 2.84
C GLN A 63 10.99 10.11 2.65
N ASP A 64 10.61 10.40 1.43
CA ASP A 64 9.64 11.44 1.08
C ASP A 64 8.28 10.80 0.81
N SER A 65 7.30 11.12 1.63
CA SER A 65 5.95 10.58 1.54
C SER A 65 5.24 10.95 0.22
N SER A 66 5.51 12.13 -0.32
CA SER A 66 4.92 12.56 -1.59
C SER A 66 5.47 11.75 -2.76
N ARG A 67 6.77 11.42 -2.71
CA ARG A 67 7.41 10.55 -3.70
C ARG A 67 6.92 9.11 -3.61
N VAL A 68 6.75 8.59 -2.40
CA VAL A 68 6.15 7.27 -2.16
C VAL A 68 4.74 7.23 -2.73
N ALA A 69 3.91 8.24 -2.42
CA ALA A 69 2.54 8.32 -2.91
C ALA A 69 2.47 8.33 -4.45
N ALA A 70 3.27 9.17 -5.09
CA ALA A 70 3.30 9.28 -6.55
C ALA A 70 3.73 7.97 -7.23
N LYS A 71 4.79 7.34 -6.72
CA LYS A 71 5.29 6.08 -7.27
C LYS A 71 4.34 4.92 -7.02
N LEU A 72 3.71 4.88 -5.85
CA LEU A 72 2.71 3.88 -5.51
C LEU A 72 1.54 3.90 -6.50
N VAL A 73 1.01 5.08 -6.79
CA VAL A 73 -0.06 5.25 -7.80
C VAL A 73 0.42 4.86 -9.19
N HIS A 74 1.61 5.29 -9.58
CA HIS A 74 2.19 4.93 -10.87
C HIS A 74 2.31 3.42 -11.06
N ASP A 75 2.84 2.72 -10.05
CA ASP A 75 3.08 1.29 -10.12
C ASP A 75 1.77 0.47 -10.11
N HIS A 76 0.67 1.05 -9.55
CA HIS A 76 -0.65 0.41 -9.47
C HIS A 76 -1.65 0.86 -10.53
N TYR A 77 -1.26 1.72 -11.43
CA TYR A 77 -2.16 2.27 -12.45
C TYR A 77 -2.91 1.18 -13.23
N TYR A 78 -2.21 0.08 -13.56
CA TYR A 78 -2.78 -1.04 -14.33
C TYR A 78 -3.60 -2.03 -13.48
N ASP A 79 -3.56 -1.91 -12.14
CA ASP A 79 -4.24 -2.81 -11.21
C ASP A 79 -5.66 -2.35 -10.88
N SER A 80 -6.25 -1.50 -11.71
CA SER A 80 -7.58 -0.92 -11.47
C SER A 80 -7.64 -0.18 -10.13
N CYS A 81 -6.62 0.63 -9.84
CA CYS A 81 -6.65 1.51 -8.67
C CYS A 81 -7.53 2.74 -8.92
N TYR A 82 -8.15 3.20 -7.84
CA TYR A 82 -8.95 4.42 -7.82
C TYR A 82 -8.44 5.35 -6.74
N LEU A 83 -8.47 6.66 -6.99
CA LEU A 83 -8.07 7.67 -6.01
C LEU A 83 -9.31 8.39 -5.48
N TYR A 84 -9.37 8.57 -4.18
CA TYR A 84 -10.49 9.21 -3.52
C TYR A 84 -10.05 10.37 -2.63
N ASN A 85 -10.82 11.45 -2.63
CA ASN A 85 -10.58 12.61 -1.77
C ASN A 85 -10.98 12.31 -0.31
N ASN A 86 -12.05 11.54 -0.14
CA ASN A 86 -12.56 11.19 1.18
C ASN A 86 -12.67 9.68 1.34
N PRO A 87 -11.71 9.04 2.00
CA PRO A 87 -11.68 7.59 2.19
C PRO A 87 -12.84 7.07 3.06
N ASN A 88 -13.46 7.92 3.87
CA ASN A 88 -14.56 7.51 4.75
C ASN A 88 -15.89 7.28 4.01
N GLN A 89 -15.96 7.63 2.74
CA GLN A 89 -17.14 7.40 1.88
C GLN A 89 -17.03 6.11 1.05
N ILE A 90 -15.96 5.35 1.23
CA ILE A 90 -15.68 4.15 0.45
C ILE A 90 -15.92 2.93 1.34
N ASP A 91 -16.74 1.99 0.85
CA ASP A 91 -16.87 0.69 1.48
C ASP A 91 -15.64 -0.17 1.20
N HIS A 92 -14.82 -0.37 2.22
CA HIS A 92 -13.63 -1.23 2.18
C HIS A 92 -13.40 -1.88 3.55
N GLN A 93 -12.75 -3.03 3.55
CA GLN A 93 -12.54 -3.79 4.79
C GLN A 93 -11.24 -3.40 5.49
N TYR A 94 -10.16 -3.22 4.74
CA TYR A 94 -8.85 -2.89 5.31
C TYR A 94 -8.35 -1.53 4.83
N THR A 95 -7.77 -0.77 5.75
CA THR A 95 -6.97 0.41 5.43
C THR A 95 -5.53 0.15 5.83
N TYR A 96 -4.61 0.41 4.91
CA TYR A 96 -3.17 0.43 5.16
C TYR A 96 -2.70 1.87 5.19
N ILE A 97 -2.14 2.31 6.32
CA ILE A 97 -1.55 3.64 6.45
C ILE A 97 -0.04 3.46 6.47
N VAL A 98 0.63 4.01 5.46
CA VAL A 98 2.09 3.97 5.32
C VAL A 98 2.64 5.29 5.84
N PHE A 99 3.38 5.22 6.93
CA PHE A 99 4.06 6.36 7.53
C PHE A 99 5.50 6.44 7.03
N VAL A 100 5.81 7.49 6.29
CA VAL A 100 7.09 7.69 5.61
C VAL A 100 7.76 8.96 6.11
N GLY A 101 9.06 8.91 6.37
CA GLY A 101 9.85 10.06 6.81
C GLY A 101 11.23 9.64 7.29
N ASP A 102 11.86 10.47 8.09
CA ASP A 102 13.13 10.14 8.72
C ASP A 102 12.95 8.94 9.66
N GLY A 103 13.78 7.92 9.49
CA GLY A 103 13.70 6.67 10.22
C GLY A 103 13.00 5.55 9.47
N GLU A 104 12.52 4.54 10.21
CA GLU A 104 11.87 3.38 9.60
C GLU A 104 10.47 3.70 9.12
N THR A 105 10.14 3.22 7.92
CA THR A 105 8.76 3.22 7.43
C THR A 105 7.90 2.29 8.28
N LEU A 106 6.68 2.71 8.60
CA LEU A 106 5.70 1.89 9.31
C LEU A 106 4.47 1.64 8.43
N ILE A 107 3.89 0.46 8.57
CA ILE A 107 2.62 0.10 7.98
C ILE A 107 1.64 -0.19 9.12
N LEU A 108 0.61 0.62 9.24
CA LEU A 108 -0.52 0.35 10.12
C LEU A 108 -1.64 -0.26 9.28
N CYS A 109 -2.09 -1.44 9.66
CA CYS A 109 -3.27 -2.07 9.07
C CYS A 109 -4.45 -1.91 10.03
N TYR A 110 -5.56 -1.41 9.51
CA TYR A 110 -6.79 -1.19 10.25
C TYR A 110 -7.94 -1.93 9.58
N ASN A 111 -8.71 -2.67 10.36
CA ASN A 111 -9.91 -3.33 9.88
C ASN A 111 -11.13 -2.45 10.18
N GLN A 112 -11.77 -1.94 9.13
CA GLN A 112 -12.90 -1.02 9.23
C GLN A 112 -14.16 -1.70 9.80
N TYR A 113 -14.38 -2.98 9.51
CA TYR A 113 -15.56 -3.68 9.97
C TYR A 113 -15.54 -4.02 11.47
N SER A 114 -14.35 -4.33 11.99
CA SER A 114 -14.16 -4.53 13.43
C SER A 114 -13.77 -3.25 14.18
N ASN A 115 -13.52 -2.16 13.46
CA ASN A 115 -13.11 -0.86 13.97
C ASN A 115 -11.90 -0.94 14.90
N ARG A 116 -10.83 -1.62 14.45
CA ARG A 116 -9.62 -1.81 15.25
C ARG A 116 -8.36 -1.95 14.40
N GLU A 117 -7.25 -1.60 15.01
CA GLU A 117 -5.92 -1.91 14.49
C GLU A 117 -5.72 -3.43 14.43
N VAL A 118 -5.15 -3.90 13.32
CA VAL A 118 -4.71 -5.29 13.13
C VAL A 118 -3.23 -5.41 13.48
N PHE A 119 -2.42 -4.48 12.97
CA PHE A 119 -0.99 -4.36 13.29
C PHE A 119 -0.46 -2.96 12.97
N CYS A 120 0.68 -2.62 13.58
CA CYS A 120 1.53 -1.49 13.21
C CYS A 120 2.99 -1.96 13.19
N TYR A 121 3.54 -2.23 12.01
CA TYR A 121 4.81 -2.91 11.80
C TYR A 121 5.68 -2.21 10.77
N THR A 122 6.99 -2.40 10.86
CA THR A 122 7.88 -2.14 9.73
C THR A 122 7.60 -3.11 8.58
N PRO A 123 7.99 -2.79 7.33
CA PRO A 123 7.85 -3.73 6.21
C PRO A 123 8.48 -5.10 6.49
N GLN A 124 9.65 -5.13 7.16
CA GLN A 124 10.31 -6.40 7.50
C GLN A 124 9.52 -7.23 8.50
N GLU A 125 8.92 -6.59 9.51
CA GLU A 125 8.08 -7.28 10.50
C GLU A 125 6.80 -7.84 9.88
N VAL A 126 6.20 -7.12 8.91
CA VAL A 126 5.05 -7.65 8.13
C VAL A 126 5.45 -8.92 7.39
N LEU A 127 6.59 -8.89 6.69
CA LEU A 127 7.08 -10.06 5.95
C LEU A 127 7.38 -11.22 6.89
N ASN A 128 8.06 -10.98 8.01
CA ASN A 128 8.36 -12.02 8.99
C ASN A 128 7.08 -12.67 9.52
N LYS A 129 6.07 -11.86 9.86
CA LYS A 129 4.82 -12.39 10.42
C LYS A 129 4.00 -13.20 9.42
N TYR A 130 3.78 -12.66 8.22
CA TYR A 130 2.83 -13.24 7.28
C TYR A 130 3.45 -14.18 6.26
N MET A 131 4.76 -14.09 5.99
CA MET A 131 5.44 -15.05 5.13
C MET A 131 5.83 -16.35 5.86
N GLU A 132 6.05 -16.31 7.19
CA GLU A 132 6.29 -17.52 7.98
C GLU A 132 5.02 -18.37 8.09
N ASP A 133 3.84 -17.74 8.13
CA ASP A 133 2.55 -18.42 8.17
C ASP A 133 2.10 -18.96 6.79
N MET A 134 2.75 -18.53 5.70
CA MET A 134 2.52 -19.10 4.38
C MET A 134 3.21 -20.45 4.28
N ASP A 135 2.41 -21.52 4.23
CA ASP A 135 2.90 -22.87 4.00
C ASP A 135 3.58 -22.95 2.61
N TYR A 136 4.90 -22.77 2.60
CA TYR A 136 5.73 -22.86 1.41
C TYR A 136 5.58 -24.20 0.66
N THR A 137 5.07 -25.25 1.33
CA THR A 137 4.82 -26.54 0.71
C THR A 137 3.72 -26.46 -0.36
N ASN A 138 2.73 -25.58 -0.17
CA ASN A 138 1.71 -25.32 -1.20
C ASN A 138 2.24 -24.47 -2.35
N PHE A 139 3.20 -23.59 -2.11
CA PHE A 139 3.87 -22.79 -3.13
C PHE A 139 4.80 -23.66 -4.01
N ALA A 140 5.56 -24.56 -3.38
CA ALA A 140 6.47 -25.48 -4.08
C ALA A 140 5.72 -26.59 -4.85
N ALA A 141 4.47 -26.89 -4.51
CA ALA A 141 3.67 -27.94 -5.13
C ALA A 141 3.00 -27.54 -6.44
N GLY A 142 3.36 -26.39 -7.05
CA GLY A 142 2.83 -25.96 -8.37
C GLY A 142 1.35 -25.59 -8.37
N LYS A 143 0.70 -25.42 -7.22
CA LYS A 143 -0.63 -24.83 -7.09
C LYS A 143 -0.52 -23.31 -7.00
N THR A 144 0.42 -22.75 -7.73
CA THR A 144 0.62 -21.32 -7.86
C THR A 144 -0.59 -20.73 -8.58
N ARG A 145 -1.19 -19.70 -7.99
CA ARG A 145 -1.77 -18.64 -8.81
C ARG A 145 -0.72 -18.29 -9.85
N SER A 146 -1.13 -18.15 -11.12
CA SER A 146 -0.23 -17.90 -12.24
C SER A 146 0.82 -16.84 -11.88
N ASP A 147 2.02 -16.97 -12.45
CA ASP A 147 3.13 -16.02 -12.22
C ASP A 147 2.75 -14.54 -12.47
N GLU A 148 1.66 -14.30 -13.21
CA GLU A 148 1.04 -13.00 -13.40
C GLU A 148 0.40 -12.42 -12.12
N GLN A 149 0.18 -13.23 -11.08
CA GLN A 149 -0.40 -12.81 -9.80
C GLN A 149 0.67 -12.65 -8.70
N ILE A 150 1.91 -12.96 -8.98
CA ILE A 150 3.02 -12.74 -8.07
C ILE A 150 3.45 -11.29 -8.17
N SER A 151 2.90 -10.49 -7.26
CA SER A 151 3.31 -9.13 -6.99
C SER A 151 3.05 -8.08 -8.09
N PRO A 152 2.01 -7.28 -7.95
CA PRO A 152 1.89 -6.05 -8.73
C PRO A 152 3.06 -5.07 -8.47
N TYR A 153 3.88 -5.34 -7.46
CA TYR A 153 5.01 -4.51 -7.05
C TYR A 153 6.38 -5.00 -7.52
N THR A 154 6.49 -6.22 -8.07
CA THR A 154 7.71 -6.59 -8.78
C THR A 154 7.76 -5.80 -10.06
N SER A 155 8.80 -5.03 -10.19
CA SER A 155 9.08 -4.10 -11.28
C SER A 155 9.29 -4.78 -12.63
N ASP A 156 8.28 -5.39 -13.20
CA ASP A 156 8.24 -5.49 -14.63
C ASP A 156 7.97 -4.08 -15.14
N LYS A 157 9.05 -3.41 -15.48
CA LYS A 157 9.02 -2.11 -16.15
C LYS A 157 7.95 -2.20 -17.25
N PRO A 158 6.99 -1.28 -17.31
CA PRO A 158 6.07 -1.23 -18.41
C PRO A 158 6.89 -1.28 -19.69
N LYS A 159 6.66 -2.28 -20.50
CA LYS A 159 7.32 -2.43 -21.80
C LYS A 159 7.04 -1.17 -22.57
N HIS A 160 8.06 -0.31 -22.66
CA HIS A 160 8.13 0.88 -23.49
C HIS A 160 6.79 1.54 -23.81
N ILE A 161 6.46 2.60 -23.10
CA ILE A 161 5.62 3.65 -23.68
C ILE A 161 6.45 4.19 -24.84
N THR A 162 6.09 3.83 -26.05
CA THR A 162 6.61 4.48 -27.25
C THR A 162 6.05 5.88 -27.21
N ILE A 163 6.86 6.85 -26.78
CA ILE A 163 6.48 8.27 -26.83
C ILE A 163 6.27 8.56 -28.32
N ASP A 164 5.03 8.76 -28.71
CA ASP A 164 4.72 9.23 -30.04
C ASP A 164 5.28 10.65 -30.16
N LYS A 165 6.39 10.76 -30.89
CA LYS A 165 7.07 12.03 -31.12
C LYS A 165 6.22 13.07 -31.86
N ASN A 166 5.06 12.66 -32.37
CA ASN A 166 4.10 13.51 -33.06
C ASN A 166 2.95 13.98 -32.15
N ASN A 167 2.98 13.68 -30.85
CA ASN A 167 1.98 14.17 -29.92
C ASN A 167 2.16 15.68 -29.72
N PRO A 168 1.18 16.54 -30.10
CA PRO A 168 1.28 17.99 -30.01
C PRO A 168 1.37 18.54 -28.58
N PHE A 169 1.24 17.68 -27.56
CA PHE A 169 1.37 18.04 -26.14
C PHE A 169 2.77 17.77 -25.57
N ASN A 170 3.73 17.25 -26.36
CA ASN A 170 5.14 17.22 -26.02
C ASN A 170 5.78 18.57 -26.38
N THR A 171 5.50 19.61 -25.63
CA THR A 171 6.32 20.85 -25.64
C THR A 171 7.34 20.73 -24.55
N ASP A 172 8.61 20.88 -24.95
CA ASP A 172 9.82 20.97 -24.11
C ASP A 172 9.67 21.90 -22.89
#